data_dabc9e1a018a369da49842f906ed4fcb
#
_entry.id   dabc9e1a018a369da49842f906ed4fcb
#
_cell.length_a   1.000
_cell.length_b   1.000
_cell.length_c   1.000
_cell.angle_alpha   90.00
_cell.angle_beta   90.00
_cell.angle_gamma   90.00
#
_symmetry.space_group_name_H-M   'P 1'
#
loop_
_entity.id
_entity.type
_entity.pdbx_description
1 polymer ?
#
loop_
_entity_poly.entity_id
_entity_poly.type
_entity_poly.pdbx_seq_one_letter_code
_entity_poly.pdbx_strand_id
1 'polypeptide(L)'
;ATRFRYNHADMTHLETKLKSAQKYRYRIIATDGVFSMDGDVALLNEICDLADRYNSYVMVDDSHATGFFGNTGRGSIEYRNVINRVGIITSTFGKALGGGSGGFTSGRKEVIDILRQRSRPYLYSNSLSPITTAATLKAIDLISNSRNLIKKLHENVKYFRTSIISAGFKIKPDNHPIVPIMIGDASTAKNVADQLLLEGIYVIAFSYPVVPKDTARIRFQISAAHEKADLEVAVSALENLQPSIINGS
;
A
#
# COMPACT_ATOMS: atom_id res chain seq x y z
N ALA A 1 2.33 -21.69 15.07
CA ALA A 1 2.94 -20.48 15.65
C ALA A 1 1.94 -19.77 16.55
N THR A 2 2.40 -19.19 17.64
CA THR A 2 1.58 -18.30 18.48
C THR A 2 1.48 -16.94 17.80
N ARG A 3 0.27 -16.37 17.77
CA ARG A 3 -0.01 -15.10 17.11
C ARG A 3 -0.26 -14.01 18.14
N PHE A 4 0.41 -12.87 17.98
CA PHE A 4 0.17 -11.64 18.70
C PHE A 4 -0.32 -10.57 17.72
N ARG A 5 -1.21 -9.68 18.18
CA ARG A 5 -1.65 -8.52 17.41
C ARG A 5 -1.23 -7.26 18.15
N TYR A 6 -0.77 -6.26 17.43
CA TYR A 6 -0.54 -4.91 17.94
C TYR A 6 -1.38 -3.90 17.15
N ASN A 7 -1.64 -2.75 17.75
CA ASN A 7 -2.45 -1.70 17.14
C ASN A 7 -1.72 -1.09 15.96
N HIS A 8 -2.48 -0.61 15.00
CA HIS A 8 -1.94 0.03 13.81
C HIS A 8 -1.01 1.19 14.17
N ALA A 9 0.20 1.19 13.60
CA ALA A 9 1.27 2.16 13.81
C ALA A 9 1.65 2.44 15.28
N ASP A 10 1.30 1.55 16.23
CA ASP A 10 1.60 1.70 17.67
C ASP A 10 2.88 0.92 18.03
N MET A 11 4.01 1.60 18.00
CA MET A 11 5.32 1.01 18.28
C MET A 11 5.49 0.65 19.76
N THR A 12 4.83 1.35 20.67
CA THR A 12 4.83 1.03 22.10
C THR A 12 4.09 -0.28 22.36
N HIS A 13 2.95 -0.47 21.70
CA HIS A 13 2.21 -1.74 21.79
C HIS A 13 2.98 -2.89 21.12
N LEU A 14 3.64 -2.65 19.97
CA LEU A 14 4.53 -3.63 19.34
C LEU A 14 5.64 -4.06 20.31
N GLU A 15 6.32 -3.10 20.94
CA GLU A 15 7.37 -3.39 21.90
C GLU A 15 6.87 -4.25 23.08
N THR A 16 5.69 -3.93 23.61
CA THR A 16 5.05 -4.72 24.68
C THR A 16 4.83 -6.17 24.24
N LYS A 17 4.37 -6.40 22.99
CA LYS A 17 4.21 -7.75 22.45
C LYS A 17 5.54 -8.46 22.26
N LEU A 18 6.57 -7.77 21.82
CA LEU A 18 7.92 -8.33 21.66
C LEU A 18 8.52 -8.74 23.02
N LYS A 19 8.34 -7.93 24.05
CA LYS A 19 8.75 -8.28 25.45
C LYS A 19 8.08 -9.58 25.91
N SER A 20 6.77 -9.72 25.71
CA SER A 20 6.03 -10.93 26.09
C SER A 20 6.35 -12.16 25.23
N ALA A 21 6.90 -11.96 24.04
CA ALA A 21 7.26 -13.01 23.11
C ALA A 21 8.69 -13.56 23.28
N GLN A 22 9.48 -13.07 24.24
CA GLN A 22 10.89 -13.46 24.42
C GLN A 22 11.08 -14.95 24.72
N LYS A 23 10.08 -15.63 25.25
CA LYS A 23 10.10 -17.08 25.51
C LYS A 23 10.12 -17.95 24.24
N TYR A 24 9.80 -17.38 23.07
CA TYR A 24 9.77 -18.12 21.80
C TYR A 24 11.15 -18.06 21.13
N ARG A 25 11.56 -19.19 20.54
CA ARG A 25 12.85 -19.33 19.86
C ARG A 25 13.00 -18.37 18.66
N TYR A 26 11.95 -18.24 17.86
CA TYR A 26 11.92 -17.35 16.69
C TYR A 26 10.74 -16.40 16.79
N ARG A 27 10.95 -15.17 16.38
CA ARG A 27 9.94 -14.11 16.35
C ARG A 27 9.97 -13.45 14.97
N ILE A 28 8.79 -13.24 14.42
CA ILE A 28 8.62 -12.55 13.13
C ILE A 28 7.63 -11.43 13.35
N ILE A 29 8.01 -10.21 13.02
CA ILE A 29 7.13 -9.05 12.91
C ILE A 29 6.64 -9.01 11.47
N ALA A 30 5.34 -9.16 11.23
CA ALA A 30 4.74 -9.09 9.92
C ALA A 30 3.86 -7.84 9.83
N THR A 31 4.03 -7.05 8.76
CA THR A 31 3.26 -5.85 8.49
C THR A 31 3.10 -5.65 6.99
N ASP A 32 2.07 -4.90 6.59
CA ASP A 32 2.06 -4.28 5.26
C ASP A 32 3.12 -3.18 5.20
N GLY A 33 3.71 -2.96 4.05
CA GLY A 33 4.56 -1.80 3.78
C GLY A 33 3.73 -0.54 3.55
N VAL A 34 2.62 -0.70 2.84
CA VAL A 34 1.61 0.33 2.63
C VAL A 34 0.22 -0.26 2.87
N PHE A 35 -0.57 0.39 3.71
CA PHE A 35 -1.92 -0.04 4.07
C PHE A 35 -2.93 0.44 3.02
N SER A 36 -3.57 -0.50 2.35
CA SER A 36 -4.37 -0.27 1.14
C SER A 36 -5.58 0.64 1.32
N MET A 37 -6.17 0.68 2.52
CA MET A 37 -7.37 1.47 2.80
C MET A 37 -7.07 2.91 3.17
N ASP A 38 -5.85 3.17 3.60
CA ASP A 38 -5.40 4.44 4.16
C ASP A 38 -4.30 5.11 3.34
N GLY A 39 -3.52 4.34 2.58
CA GLY A 39 -2.36 4.84 1.85
C GLY A 39 -1.18 5.23 2.75
N ASP A 40 -1.27 4.97 4.05
CA ASP A 40 -0.19 5.24 4.98
C ASP A 40 0.92 4.20 4.89
N VAL A 41 2.13 4.64 5.11
CA VAL A 41 3.34 3.83 4.99
C VAL A 41 3.81 3.40 6.38
N ALA A 42 4.00 2.10 6.57
CA ALA A 42 4.47 1.54 7.84
C ALA A 42 5.73 2.24 8.36
N LEU A 43 5.83 2.33 9.68
CA LEU A 43 6.99 2.90 10.38
C LEU A 43 8.14 1.88 10.41
N LEU A 44 8.66 1.53 9.19
CA LEU A 44 9.60 0.43 9.04
C LEU A 44 10.94 0.68 9.73
N ASN A 45 11.35 1.94 9.91
CA ASN A 45 12.56 2.27 10.66
C ASN A 45 12.42 1.82 12.12
N GLU A 46 11.35 2.25 12.79
CA GLU A 46 11.06 1.95 14.17
C GLU A 46 10.78 0.44 14.37
N ILE A 47 10.09 -0.18 13.40
CA ILE A 47 9.87 -1.64 13.41
C ILE A 47 11.20 -2.39 13.33
N CYS A 48 12.11 -1.96 12.45
CA CYS A 48 13.44 -2.58 12.35
C CYS A 48 14.29 -2.34 13.59
N ASP A 49 14.20 -1.16 14.23
CA ASP A 49 14.92 -0.87 15.48
C ASP A 49 14.44 -1.77 16.62
N LEU A 50 13.13 -1.99 16.71
CA LEU A 50 12.56 -2.95 17.66
C LEU A 50 12.94 -4.39 17.30
N ALA A 51 12.95 -4.75 16.02
CA ALA A 51 13.35 -6.08 15.57
C ALA A 51 14.79 -6.40 15.95
N ASP A 52 15.71 -5.47 15.75
CA ASP A 52 17.12 -5.61 16.14
C ASP A 52 17.25 -5.77 17.67
N ARG A 53 16.57 -4.89 18.45
CA ARG A 53 16.59 -4.92 19.92
C ARG A 53 16.07 -6.23 20.50
N TYR A 54 15.03 -6.81 19.88
CA TYR A 54 14.37 -8.03 20.38
C TYR A 54 14.70 -9.29 19.57
N ASN A 55 15.76 -9.25 18.73
CA ASN A 55 16.22 -10.37 17.90
C ASN A 55 15.06 -11.02 17.14
N SER A 56 14.38 -10.25 16.32
CA SER A 56 13.21 -10.65 15.57
C SER A 56 13.44 -10.45 14.07
N TYR A 57 12.83 -11.27 13.23
CA TYR A 57 12.80 -11.06 11.79
C TYR A 57 11.69 -10.08 11.42
N VAL A 58 11.93 -9.28 10.38
CA VAL A 58 10.90 -8.42 9.79
C VAL A 58 10.45 -9.00 8.45
N MET A 59 9.14 -9.12 8.29
CA MET A 59 8.47 -9.50 7.05
C MET A 59 7.54 -8.37 6.64
N VAL A 60 7.67 -7.92 5.39
CA VAL A 60 6.87 -6.83 4.83
C VAL A 60 6.08 -7.36 3.63
N ASP A 61 4.76 -7.17 3.64
CA ASP A 61 3.95 -7.29 2.44
C ASP A 61 3.95 -5.93 1.72
N ASP A 62 4.59 -5.89 0.58
CA ASP A 62 4.81 -4.67 -0.21
C ASP A 62 3.93 -4.62 -1.46
N SER A 63 2.82 -5.34 -1.45
CA SER A 63 1.88 -5.46 -2.56
C SER A 63 1.30 -4.13 -3.04
N HIS A 64 1.29 -3.11 -2.20
CA HIS A 64 0.83 -1.76 -2.52
C HIS A 64 1.96 -0.74 -2.71
N ALA A 65 3.21 -1.21 -2.90
CA ALA A 65 4.36 -0.32 -3.10
C ALA A 65 5.33 -0.80 -4.18
N THR A 66 5.46 -2.12 -4.36
CA THR A 66 6.39 -2.70 -5.33
C THR A 66 6.11 -2.22 -6.76
N GLY A 67 7.15 -1.74 -7.42
CA GLY A 67 7.15 -1.35 -8.82
C GLY A 67 6.98 0.15 -9.07
N PHE A 68 6.59 0.94 -8.06
CA PHE A 68 6.31 2.37 -8.25
C PHE A 68 6.64 3.27 -7.06
N PHE A 69 6.74 2.72 -5.86
CA PHE A 69 6.98 3.50 -4.65
C PHE A 69 8.47 3.46 -4.27
N GLY A 70 8.98 4.53 -3.65
CA GLY A 70 10.40 4.78 -3.49
C GLY A 70 11.03 5.45 -4.74
N ASN A 71 12.31 5.74 -4.69
CA ASN A 71 13.03 6.46 -5.76
C ASN A 71 13.24 5.62 -7.03
N THR A 72 13.31 4.30 -6.87
CA THR A 72 13.57 3.35 -7.96
C THR A 72 12.47 2.30 -8.12
N GLY A 73 11.36 2.44 -7.38
CA GLY A 73 10.22 1.51 -7.42
C GLY A 73 10.43 0.24 -6.59
N ARG A 74 11.39 0.23 -5.66
CA ARG A 74 11.64 -0.92 -4.79
C ARG A 74 10.73 -0.99 -3.57
N GLY A 75 9.72 -0.13 -3.51
CA GLY A 75 8.66 -0.19 -2.53
C GLY A 75 8.92 0.56 -1.23
N SER A 76 8.15 0.21 -0.21
CA SER A 76 8.18 0.87 1.09
C SER A 76 9.51 0.72 1.82
N ILE A 77 10.20 -0.37 1.61
CA ILE A 77 11.53 -0.64 2.20
C ILE A 77 12.60 0.30 1.66
N GLU A 78 12.51 0.69 0.38
CA GLU A 78 13.37 1.73 -0.19
C GLU A 78 12.96 3.11 0.33
N TYR A 79 11.68 3.41 0.31
CA TYR A 79 11.14 4.69 0.81
C TYR A 79 11.57 4.99 2.25
N ARG A 80 11.57 3.96 3.12
CA ARG A 80 12.00 4.05 4.52
C ARG A 80 13.50 3.78 4.72
N ASN A 81 14.26 3.54 3.64
CA ASN A 81 15.70 3.27 3.69
C ASN A 81 16.09 2.09 4.60
N VAL A 82 15.32 0.99 4.54
CA VAL A 82 15.52 -0.22 5.36
C VAL A 82 15.71 -1.49 4.54
N ILE A 83 16.10 -1.39 3.27
CA ILE A 83 16.23 -2.53 2.33
C ILE A 83 17.04 -3.68 2.94
N ASN A 84 18.15 -3.40 3.62
CA ASN A 84 19.04 -4.42 4.18
C ASN A 84 18.61 -4.93 5.56
N ARG A 85 17.53 -4.42 6.13
CA ARG A 85 17.05 -4.75 7.48
C ARG A 85 15.79 -5.64 7.45
N VAL A 86 15.11 -5.71 6.31
CA VAL A 86 13.92 -6.55 6.10
C VAL A 86 14.35 -7.92 5.58
N GLY A 87 14.00 -8.97 6.32
CA GLY A 87 14.43 -10.33 6.01
C GLY A 87 13.55 -11.04 4.98
N ILE A 88 12.28 -10.68 4.89
CA ILE A 88 11.28 -11.30 4.02
C ILE A 88 10.38 -10.22 3.43
N ILE A 89 10.21 -10.26 2.11
CA ILE A 89 9.33 -9.36 1.38
C ILE A 89 8.35 -10.23 0.59
N THR A 90 7.07 -9.95 0.71
CA THR A 90 6.04 -10.51 -0.16
C THR A 90 5.45 -9.41 -1.03
N SER A 91 5.02 -9.76 -2.24
CA SER A 91 4.34 -8.83 -3.12
C SER A 91 3.53 -9.57 -4.18
N THR A 92 2.70 -8.82 -4.90
CA THR A 92 1.81 -9.35 -5.94
C THR A 92 2.21 -8.89 -7.33
N PHE A 93 1.95 -9.71 -8.33
CA PHE A 93 2.03 -9.33 -9.75
C PHE A 93 0.72 -8.72 -10.26
N GLY A 94 -0.38 -8.87 -9.52
CA GLY A 94 -1.73 -8.44 -9.93
C GLY A 94 -2.05 -6.96 -9.67
N LYS A 95 -1.05 -6.12 -9.37
CA LYS A 95 -1.20 -4.67 -9.17
C LYS A 95 -0.28 -3.90 -10.11
N ALA A 96 0.63 -3.09 -9.59
CA ALA A 96 1.48 -2.20 -10.41
C ALA A 96 2.43 -2.94 -11.37
N LEU A 97 2.82 -4.18 -11.06
CA LEU A 97 3.65 -4.98 -11.95
C LEU A 97 2.90 -5.56 -13.16
N GLY A 98 1.56 -5.42 -13.22
CA GLY A 98 0.76 -5.72 -14.42
C GLY A 98 0.71 -7.18 -14.86
N GLY A 99 1.15 -8.14 -14.04
CA GLY A 99 1.18 -9.56 -14.37
C GLY A 99 -0.17 -10.28 -14.32
N GLY A 100 -1.20 -9.61 -13.81
CA GLY A 100 -2.58 -10.12 -13.75
C GLY A 100 -2.85 -11.04 -12.57
N SER A 101 -1.96 -11.96 -12.23
CA SER A 101 -2.15 -12.90 -11.12
C SER A 101 -0.83 -13.36 -10.49
N GLY A 102 -0.93 -13.96 -9.31
CA GLY A 102 0.22 -14.46 -8.58
C GLY A 102 1.00 -13.40 -7.82
N GLY A 103 2.16 -13.79 -7.35
CA GLY A 103 3.03 -12.96 -6.54
C GLY A 103 4.36 -13.64 -6.29
N PHE A 104 5.17 -13.04 -5.43
CA PHE A 104 6.48 -13.56 -5.09
C PHE A 104 6.82 -13.34 -3.61
N THR A 105 7.74 -14.14 -3.14
CA THR A 105 8.45 -13.91 -1.89
C THR A 105 9.93 -13.72 -2.20
N SER A 106 10.53 -12.67 -1.69
CA SER A 106 11.96 -12.38 -1.77
C SER A 106 12.55 -12.29 -0.37
N GLY A 107 13.82 -12.66 -0.22
CA GLY A 107 14.50 -12.64 1.06
C GLY A 107 15.84 -13.34 1.00
N ARG A 108 16.41 -13.63 2.17
CA ARG A 108 17.66 -14.38 2.25
C ARG A 108 17.53 -15.75 1.61
N LYS A 109 18.61 -16.21 0.98
CA LYS A 109 18.64 -17.50 0.27
C LYS A 109 18.12 -18.66 1.12
N GLU A 110 18.53 -18.72 2.39
CA GLU A 110 18.15 -19.78 3.31
C GLU A 110 16.64 -19.82 3.58
N VAL A 111 16.00 -18.64 3.65
CA VAL A 111 14.54 -18.52 3.81
C VAL A 111 13.83 -19.02 2.54
N ILE A 112 14.31 -18.60 1.38
CA ILE A 112 13.73 -19.01 0.08
C ILE A 112 13.88 -20.51 -0.15
N ASP A 113 15.05 -21.08 0.17
CA ASP A 113 15.30 -22.52 0.05
C ASP A 113 14.36 -23.32 0.98
N ILE A 114 14.14 -22.88 2.23
CA ILE A 114 13.19 -23.52 3.13
C ILE A 114 11.76 -23.41 2.59
N LEU A 115 11.34 -22.23 2.09
CA LEU A 115 10.01 -22.06 1.52
C LEU A 115 9.76 -22.97 0.33
N ARG A 116 10.74 -23.13 -0.57
CA ARG A 116 10.65 -24.05 -1.71
C ARG A 116 10.48 -25.50 -1.31
N GLN A 117 11.03 -25.92 -0.16
CA GLN A 117 10.96 -27.30 0.33
C GLN A 117 9.79 -27.56 1.29
N ARG A 118 9.24 -26.52 1.93
CA ARG A 118 8.30 -26.68 3.05
C ARG A 118 7.00 -25.89 2.92
N SER A 119 6.94 -24.90 2.05
CA SER A 119 5.72 -24.11 1.87
C SER A 119 4.67 -24.92 1.14
N ARG A 120 3.63 -25.37 1.83
CA ARG A 120 2.54 -26.16 1.24
C ARG A 120 1.85 -25.44 0.07
N PRO A 121 1.54 -24.14 0.14
CA PRO A 121 0.99 -23.43 -1.02
C PRO A 121 1.90 -23.50 -2.24
N TYR A 122 3.21 -23.42 -2.06
CA TYR A 122 4.18 -23.52 -3.17
C TYR A 122 4.26 -24.95 -3.72
N LEU A 123 4.32 -25.95 -2.85
CA LEU A 123 4.50 -27.35 -3.25
C LEU A 123 3.26 -27.96 -3.91
N TYR A 124 2.06 -27.54 -3.49
CA TYR A 124 0.79 -28.15 -3.90
C TYR A 124 -0.07 -27.25 -4.78
N SER A 125 0.47 -26.11 -5.24
CA SER A 125 -0.19 -25.25 -6.22
C SER A 125 0.51 -25.38 -7.59
N ASN A 126 -0.24 -25.08 -8.64
CA ASN A 126 0.34 -24.99 -9.98
C ASN A 126 1.31 -23.79 -10.08
N SER A 127 2.29 -23.90 -10.96
CA SER A 127 3.20 -22.81 -11.29
C SER A 127 2.45 -21.64 -11.93
N LEU A 128 3.04 -20.45 -11.86
CA LEU A 128 2.59 -19.31 -12.65
C LEU A 128 2.59 -19.65 -14.15
N SER A 129 1.58 -19.12 -14.86
CA SER A 129 1.55 -19.31 -16.31
C SER A 129 2.74 -18.62 -16.99
N PRO A 130 3.25 -19.17 -18.10
CA PRO A 130 4.32 -18.53 -18.86
C PRO A 130 3.98 -17.10 -19.30
N ILE A 131 2.73 -16.83 -19.63
CA ILE A 131 2.24 -15.50 -20.03
C ILE A 131 2.38 -14.50 -18.88
N THR A 132 1.90 -14.85 -17.69
CA THR A 132 2.04 -14.02 -16.48
C THR A 132 3.51 -13.77 -16.16
N THR A 133 4.34 -14.80 -16.24
CA THR A 133 5.77 -14.70 -15.97
C THR A 133 6.47 -13.77 -16.96
N ALA A 134 6.21 -13.92 -18.26
CA ALA A 134 6.79 -13.09 -19.30
C ALA A 134 6.36 -11.62 -19.16
N ALA A 135 5.08 -11.36 -18.92
CA ALA A 135 4.53 -10.01 -18.70
C ALA A 135 5.19 -9.34 -17.49
N THR A 136 5.30 -10.07 -16.36
CA THR A 136 5.93 -9.56 -15.13
C THR A 136 7.42 -9.27 -15.32
N LEU A 137 8.16 -10.16 -15.99
CA LEU A 137 9.59 -9.93 -16.30
C LEU A 137 9.76 -8.67 -17.15
N LYS A 138 8.90 -8.48 -18.16
CA LYS A 138 8.93 -7.26 -18.99
C LYS A 138 8.57 -6.01 -18.19
N ALA A 139 7.61 -6.07 -17.28
CA ALA A 139 7.26 -4.95 -16.40
C ALA A 139 8.44 -4.57 -15.49
N ILE A 140 9.11 -5.55 -14.89
CA ILE A 140 10.30 -5.31 -14.06
C ILE A 140 11.43 -4.68 -14.88
N ASP A 141 11.66 -5.17 -16.10
CA ASP A 141 12.65 -4.60 -17.03
C ASP A 141 12.34 -3.11 -17.34
N LEU A 142 11.09 -2.80 -17.68
CA LEU A 142 10.65 -1.44 -17.97
C LEU A 142 10.85 -0.50 -16.77
N ILE A 143 10.46 -0.92 -15.57
CA ILE A 143 10.60 -0.14 -14.34
C ILE A 143 12.08 0.08 -14.00
N SER A 144 12.91 -0.95 -14.17
CA SER A 144 14.34 -0.90 -13.86
C SER A 144 15.10 0.05 -14.78
N ASN A 145 14.66 0.17 -16.03
CA ASN A 145 15.35 0.95 -17.08
C ASN A 145 14.76 2.36 -17.29
N SER A 146 13.59 2.67 -16.74
CA SER A 146 12.96 3.98 -16.91
C SER A 146 12.41 4.51 -15.59
N ARG A 147 12.97 5.64 -15.13
CA ARG A 147 12.48 6.37 -13.96
C ARG A 147 11.42 7.43 -14.29
N ASN A 148 11.14 7.65 -15.58
CA ASN A 148 10.25 8.71 -16.01
C ASN A 148 8.82 8.51 -15.48
N LEU A 149 8.31 7.26 -15.49
CA LEU A 149 6.99 6.94 -14.97
C LEU A 149 6.90 7.18 -13.46
N ILE A 150 7.94 6.79 -12.71
CA ILE A 150 7.98 7.00 -11.25
C ILE A 150 8.02 8.50 -10.95
N LYS A 151 8.84 9.27 -11.68
CA LYS A 151 8.92 10.72 -11.53
C LYS A 151 7.56 11.38 -11.82
N LYS A 152 6.94 11.05 -12.96
CA LYS A 152 5.61 11.57 -13.34
C LYS A 152 4.55 11.20 -12.28
N LEU A 153 4.60 9.97 -11.75
CA LEU A 153 3.70 9.56 -10.67
C LEU A 153 3.87 10.44 -9.44
N HIS A 154 5.11 10.69 -8.99
CA HIS A 154 5.37 11.54 -7.84
C HIS A 154 4.91 12.98 -8.06
N GLU A 155 5.11 13.53 -9.25
CA GLU A 155 4.63 14.87 -9.64
C GLU A 155 3.10 14.93 -9.59
N ASN A 156 2.41 13.95 -10.18
CA ASN A 156 0.96 13.83 -10.16
C ASN A 156 0.40 13.70 -8.73
N VAL A 157 1.01 12.86 -7.91
CA VAL A 157 0.63 12.68 -6.50
C VAL A 157 0.77 13.98 -5.72
N LYS A 158 1.92 14.65 -5.86
CA LYS A 158 2.17 15.92 -5.19
C LYS A 158 1.13 16.97 -5.62
N TYR A 159 0.89 17.10 -6.91
CA TYR A 159 -0.10 18.03 -7.45
C TYR A 159 -1.50 17.75 -6.88
N PHE A 160 -2.00 16.53 -7.03
CA PHE A 160 -3.34 16.15 -6.60
C PHE A 160 -3.53 16.35 -5.08
N ARG A 161 -2.58 15.87 -4.27
CA ARG A 161 -2.66 16.02 -2.80
C ARG A 161 -2.66 17.48 -2.37
N THR A 162 -1.81 18.32 -2.98
CA THR A 162 -1.78 19.76 -2.69
C THR A 162 -3.10 20.42 -3.04
N SER A 163 -3.67 20.12 -4.20
CA SER A 163 -4.95 20.67 -4.66
C SER A 163 -6.10 20.26 -3.73
N ILE A 164 -6.17 18.99 -3.35
CA ILE A 164 -7.21 18.47 -2.44
C ILE A 164 -7.14 19.12 -1.05
N ILE A 165 -5.93 19.31 -0.52
CA ILE A 165 -5.73 20.01 0.76
C ILE A 165 -6.16 21.48 0.63
N SER A 166 -5.79 22.15 -0.46
CA SER A 166 -6.17 23.54 -0.73
C SER A 166 -7.69 23.71 -0.89
N ALA A 167 -8.37 22.69 -1.44
CA ALA A 167 -9.82 22.61 -1.52
C ALA A 167 -10.49 22.29 -0.17
N GLY A 168 -9.73 22.15 0.91
CA GLY A 168 -10.27 21.96 2.27
C GLY A 168 -10.60 20.52 2.66
N PHE A 169 -10.25 19.54 1.84
CA PHE A 169 -10.47 18.13 2.18
C PHE A 169 -9.41 17.59 3.14
N LYS A 170 -9.85 16.71 4.04
CA LYS A 170 -8.97 16.03 4.99
C LYS A 170 -8.41 14.77 4.34
N ILE A 171 -7.09 14.68 4.21
CA ILE A 171 -6.36 13.50 3.75
C ILE A 171 -5.24 13.14 4.72
N LYS A 172 -4.78 11.90 4.69
CA LYS A 172 -3.61 11.49 5.49
C LYS A 172 -2.30 12.07 4.94
N PRO A 173 -1.30 12.34 5.78
CA PRO A 173 -0.11 13.13 5.41
C PRO A 173 0.93 12.42 4.52
N ASP A 174 0.79 11.14 4.24
CA ASP A 174 1.76 10.39 3.43
C ASP A 174 1.77 10.79 1.94
N ASN A 175 2.88 10.50 1.25
CA ASN A 175 3.07 10.81 -0.18
C ASN A 175 2.75 9.63 -1.11
N HIS A 176 1.92 8.69 -0.66
CA HIS A 176 1.53 7.54 -1.45
C HIS A 176 0.45 7.91 -2.50
N PRO A 177 0.46 7.23 -3.69
CA PRO A 177 -0.56 7.44 -4.74
C PRO A 177 -1.99 7.07 -4.34
N ILE A 178 -2.18 6.27 -3.31
CA ILE A 178 -3.48 6.05 -2.68
C ILE A 178 -3.81 7.29 -1.85
N VAL A 179 -4.87 7.99 -2.21
CA VAL A 179 -5.34 9.22 -1.55
C VAL A 179 -6.77 9.02 -1.06
N PRO A 180 -6.97 8.60 0.19
CA PRO A 180 -8.30 8.51 0.78
C PRO A 180 -8.79 9.90 1.20
N ILE A 181 -9.99 10.27 0.76
CA ILE A 181 -10.71 11.45 1.22
C ILE A 181 -11.74 10.99 2.25
N MET A 182 -11.59 11.46 3.47
CA MET A 182 -12.42 11.05 4.60
C MET A 182 -13.79 11.70 4.51
N ILE A 183 -14.85 10.88 4.47
CA ILE A 183 -16.24 11.33 4.37
C ILE A 183 -16.96 11.12 5.71
N GLY A 184 -16.69 9.99 6.40
CA GLY A 184 -17.37 9.61 7.65
C GLY A 184 -18.57 8.72 7.41
N ASP A 185 -19.67 9.27 6.88
CA ASP A 185 -20.89 8.51 6.61
C ASP A 185 -20.79 7.63 5.35
N ALA A 186 -21.31 6.41 5.45
CA ALA A 186 -21.27 5.42 4.38
C ALA A 186 -22.18 5.76 3.19
N SER A 187 -23.35 6.31 3.46
CA SER A 187 -24.33 6.70 2.42
C SER A 187 -23.79 7.87 1.60
N THR A 188 -23.27 8.88 2.29
CA THR A 188 -22.64 10.06 1.68
C THR A 188 -21.44 9.63 0.82
N ALA A 189 -20.56 8.77 1.33
CA ALA A 189 -19.41 8.29 0.57
C ALA A 189 -19.82 7.56 -0.72
N LYS A 190 -20.88 6.74 -0.64
CA LYS A 190 -21.43 6.06 -1.82
C LYS A 190 -22.00 7.06 -2.83
N ASN A 191 -22.84 8.00 -2.36
CA ASN A 191 -23.46 8.99 -3.24
C ASN A 191 -22.41 9.85 -3.96
N VAL A 192 -21.36 10.29 -3.24
CA VAL A 192 -20.25 11.04 -3.84
C VAL A 192 -19.52 10.21 -4.90
N ALA A 193 -19.26 8.93 -4.64
CA ALA A 193 -18.61 8.05 -5.63
C ALA A 193 -19.49 7.85 -6.88
N ASP A 194 -20.82 7.68 -6.69
CA ASP A 194 -21.78 7.54 -7.79
C ASP A 194 -21.85 8.83 -8.64
N GLN A 195 -21.81 10.02 -8.03
CA GLN A 195 -21.81 11.31 -8.74
C GLN A 195 -20.49 11.52 -9.50
N LEU A 196 -19.35 11.23 -8.90
CA LEU A 196 -18.05 11.28 -9.57
C LEU A 196 -18.00 10.36 -10.79
N LEU A 197 -18.63 9.18 -10.70
CA LEU A 197 -18.72 8.25 -11.82
C LEU A 197 -19.51 8.84 -13.00
N LEU A 198 -20.59 9.60 -12.75
CA LEU A 198 -21.36 10.30 -13.79
C LEU A 198 -20.54 11.38 -14.50
N GLU A 199 -19.54 11.93 -13.82
CA GLU A 199 -18.56 12.87 -14.38
C GLU A 199 -17.35 12.17 -15.03
N GLY A 200 -17.37 10.84 -15.14
CA GLY A 200 -16.30 10.04 -15.74
C GLY A 200 -15.13 9.74 -14.80
N ILE A 201 -15.28 10.02 -13.50
CA ILE A 201 -14.23 9.81 -12.51
C ILE A 201 -14.53 8.54 -11.71
N TYR A 202 -13.76 7.48 -11.98
CA TYR A 202 -13.93 6.20 -11.29
C TYR A 202 -13.17 6.18 -9.96
N VAL A 203 -13.93 6.17 -8.87
CA VAL A 203 -13.43 6.00 -7.49
C VAL A 203 -14.26 4.97 -6.74
N ILE A 204 -13.73 4.45 -5.65
CA ILE A 204 -14.42 3.46 -4.83
C ILE A 204 -14.67 4.04 -3.44
N ALA A 205 -15.93 3.96 -2.99
CA ALA A 205 -16.29 4.21 -1.61
C ALA A 205 -16.01 2.98 -0.74
N PHE A 206 -15.30 3.17 0.36
CA PHE A 206 -15.06 2.17 1.37
C PHE A 206 -15.80 2.51 2.66
N SER A 207 -16.56 1.56 3.17
CA SER A 207 -17.32 1.67 4.41
C SER A 207 -17.19 0.38 5.24
N TYR A 208 -17.82 0.36 6.41
CA TYR A 208 -17.89 -0.85 7.21
C TYR A 208 -18.47 -2.04 6.38
N PRO A 209 -17.94 -3.27 6.47
CA PRO A 209 -16.92 -3.75 7.42
C PRO A 209 -15.47 -3.59 6.96
N VAL A 210 -15.21 -3.03 5.77
CA VAL A 210 -13.86 -2.90 5.19
C VAL A 210 -13.03 -1.87 5.97
N VAL A 211 -13.68 -0.80 6.42
CA VAL A 211 -13.11 0.21 7.32
C VAL A 211 -14.00 0.32 8.57
N PRO A 212 -13.52 0.88 9.69
CA PRO A 212 -14.33 1.06 10.89
C PRO A 212 -15.62 1.87 10.61
N LYS A 213 -16.65 1.68 11.46
CA LYS A 213 -17.87 2.50 11.40
C LYS A 213 -17.52 3.98 11.51
N ASP A 214 -18.29 4.82 10.83
CA ASP A 214 -18.15 6.29 10.84
C ASP A 214 -16.79 6.80 10.32
N THR A 215 -16.08 5.95 9.55
CA THR A 215 -14.82 6.30 8.90
C THR A 215 -14.84 6.00 7.41
N ALA A 216 -16.02 6.07 6.79
CA ALA A 216 -16.16 5.86 5.35
C ALA A 216 -15.34 6.90 4.58
N ARG A 217 -14.85 6.48 3.44
CA ARG A 217 -13.96 7.27 2.58
C ARG A 217 -14.15 6.93 1.12
N ILE A 218 -13.86 7.87 0.24
CA ILE A 218 -13.60 7.59 -1.17
C ILE A 218 -12.10 7.52 -1.40
N ARG A 219 -11.64 6.53 -2.18
CA ARG A 219 -10.22 6.31 -2.42
C ARG A 219 -9.85 6.61 -3.86
N PHE A 220 -9.07 7.66 -4.05
CA PHE A 220 -8.39 7.93 -5.31
C PHE A 220 -7.11 7.12 -5.41
N GLN A 221 -6.79 6.70 -6.63
CA GLN A 221 -5.53 6.06 -6.94
C GLN A 221 -4.88 6.79 -8.11
N ILE A 222 -3.86 7.57 -7.79
CA ILE A 222 -3.15 8.39 -8.78
C ILE A 222 -2.22 7.50 -9.59
N SER A 223 -2.15 7.78 -10.89
CA SER A 223 -1.33 7.01 -11.86
C SER A 223 -0.38 7.94 -12.62
N ALA A 224 0.72 7.38 -13.08
CA ALA A 224 1.59 8.04 -14.07
C ALA A 224 0.92 8.20 -15.43
N ALA A 225 -0.17 7.45 -15.70
CA ALA A 225 -0.96 7.60 -16.93
C ALA A 225 -1.85 8.85 -16.93
N HIS A 226 -2.18 9.39 -15.74
CA HIS A 226 -2.97 10.62 -15.68
C HIS A 226 -2.17 11.80 -16.23
N GLU A 227 -2.83 12.61 -17.03
CA GLU A 227 -2.35 13.94 -17.37
C GLU A 227 -2.84 14.96 -16.33
N LYS A 228 -2.21 16.14 -16.32
CA LYS A 228 -2.57 17.18 -15.35
C LYS A 228 -4.04 17.59 -15.47
N ALA A 229 -4.57 17.65 -16.69
CA ALA A 229 -5.97 17.97 -16.96
C ALA A 229 -6.94 16.98 -16.29
N ASP A 230 -6.61 15.68 -16.28
CA ASP A 230 -7.45 14.65 -15.63
C ASP A 230 -7.53 14.92 -14.11
N LEU A 231 -6.41 15.30 -13.51
CA LEU A 231 -6.35 15.61 -12.08
C LEU A 231 -7.09 16.90 -11.75
N GLU A 232 -7.02 17.92 -12.63
CA GLU A 232 -7.76 19.17 -12.49
C GLU A 232 -9.28 18.93 -12.55
N VAL A 233 -9.75 18.11 -13.48
CA VAL A 233 -11.15 17.69 -13.55
C VAL A 233 -11.59 17.00 -12.28
N ALA A 234 -10.78 16.07 -11.75
CA ALA A 234 -11.10 15.35 -10.51
C ALA A 234 -11.16 16.26 -9.29
N VAL A 235 -10.27 17.25 -9.19
CA VAL A 235 -10.29 18.26 -8.12
C VAL A 235 -11.54 19.13 -8.22
N SER A 236 -11.85 19.66 -9.40
CA SER A 236 -13.03 20.53 -9.62
C SER A 236 -14.34 19.80 -9.32
N ALA A 237 -14.45 18.53 -9.73
CA ALA A 237 -15.63 17.71 -9.42
C ALA A 237 -15.80 17.51 -7.91
N LEU A 238 -14.72 17.28 -7.18
CA LEU A 238 -14.78 17.19 -5.70
C LEU A 238 -15.15 18.52 -5.04
N GLU A 239 -14.63 19.64 -5.52
CA GLU A 239 -14.98 20.97 -5.02
C GLU A 239 -16.49 21.24 -5.18
N ASN A 240 -17.08 20.88 -6.31
CA ASN A 240 -18.51 21.00 -6.56
C ASN A 240 -19.35 20.13 -5.59
N LEU A 241 -18.83 18.97 -5.17
CA LEU A 241 -19.50 18.05 -4.26
C LEU A 241 -19.23 18.35 -2.77
N GLN A 242 -18.33 19.29 -2.45
CA GLN A 242 -17.96 19.62 -1.08
C GLN A 242 -19.14 19.97 -0.17
N PRO A 243 -20.17 20.76 -0.61
CA PRO A 243 -21.33 21.04 0.22
C PRO A 243 -22.10 19.78 0.65
N SER A 244 -22.19 18.78 -0.25
CA SER A 244 -22.85 17.50 0.05
C SER A 244 -22.05 16.64 1.02
N ILE A 245 -20.72 16.80 1.05
CA ILE A 245 -19.83 16.08 1.96
C ILE A 245 -19.89 16.69 3.36
N ILE A 246 -19.87 18.02 3.47
CA ILE A 246 -19.88 18.73 4.75
C ILE A 246 -21.24 18.66 5.45
N ASN A 247 -22.34 18.73 4.69
CA ASN A 247 -23.70 18.73 5.23
C ASN A 247 -24.26 17.32 5.50
N GLY A 248 -23.60 16.27 5.04
CA GLY A 248 -23.98 14.87 5.22
C GLY A 248 -23.27 14.16 6.39
N SER A 249 -22.44 14.90 7.12
CA SER A 249 -21.67 14.38 8.27
C SER A 249 -22.27 14.78 9.62
#